data_e1f49cce19ca59d8e8c0bf2a4b66609b
#
_entry.id   e1f49cce19ca59d8e8c0bf2a4b66609b
#
_cell.length_a   1.000
_cell.length_b   1.000
_cell.length_c   1.000
_cell.angle_alpha   90.00
_cell.angle_beta   90.00
_cell.angle_gamma   90.00
#
_symmetry.space_group_name_H-M   'P 1'
#
loop_
_entity.id
_entity.type
_entity.pdbx_description
1 polymer ?
#
loop_
_entity_poly.entity_id
_entity_poly.type
_entity_poly.pdbx_seq_one_letter_code
_entity_poly.pdbx_strand_id
1 'polypeptide(L)'
;MNYDKERLVDQLIKHEGMELKVYKDSLGIETIGIGRNLVDRGVTEEEARYLCNNDIEIVERELVQSFPIVSSLNDTRIRVLLDMAFNV
;
A
#
# COMPACT_ATOMS: atom_id res chain seq x y z
N MET A 1 26.53 -2.45 9.39
CA MET A 1 25.98 -3.05 10.60
C MET A 1 25.52 -4.48 10.29
N ASN A 2 25.93 -5.43 11.08
CA ASN A 2 25.72 -6.84 10.73
C ASN A 2 24.78 -7.52 11.74
N TYR A 3 23.53 -7.72 11.33
CA TYR A 3 22.52 -8.36 12.17
C TYR A 3 21.40 -8.95 11.29
N ASP A 4 20.56 -9.81 11.85
CA ASP A 4 19.42 -10.40 11.17
C ASP A 4 18.21 -9.45 11.24
N LYS A 5 17.99 -8.73 10.15
CA LYS A 5 16.93 -7.71 10.08
C LYS A 5 15.54 -8.34 10.18
N GLU A 6 15.31 -9.47 9.54
CA GLU A 6 14.02 -10.13 9.58
C GLU A 6 13.64 -10.56 10.99
N ARG A 7 14.64 -11.05 11.73
CA ARG A 7 14.42 -11.43 13.11
C ARG A 7 14.09 -10.23 13.99
N LEU A 8 14.70 -9.09 13.70
CA LEU A 8 14.35 -7.85 14.38
C LEU A 8 12.93 -7.41 14.05
N VAL A 9 12.50 -7.54 12.79
CA VAL A 9 11.11 -7.24 12.41
C VAL A 9 10.14 -8.08 13.22
N ASP A 10 10.39 -9.37 13.35
CA ASP A 10 9.54 -10.26 14.15
C ASP A 10 9.47 -9.84 15.62
N GLN A 11 10.60 -9.40 16.18
CA GLN A 11 10.64 -8.87 17.54
C GLN A 11 9.81 -7.60 17.68
N LEU A 12 9.91 -6.69 16.70
CA LEU A 12 9.17 -5.44 16.70
C LEU A 12 7.67 -5.68 16.58
N ILE A 13 7.26 -6.67 15.78
CA ILE A 13 5.85 -7.05 15.68
C ILE A 13 5.32 -7.50 17.05
N LYS A 14 6.10 -8.24 17.81
CA LYS A 14 5.70 -8.67 19.14
C LYS A 14 5.57 -7.52 20.12
N HIS A 15 6.43 -6.49 20.01
CA HIS A 15 6.41 -5.33 20.90
C HIS A 15 5.39 -4.28 20.48
N GLU A 16 5.33 -3.95 19.19
CA GLU A 16 4.51 -2.86 18.66
C GLU A 16 3.16 -3.34 18.13
N GLY A 17 3.06 -4.62 17.80
CA GLY A 17 1.91 -5.16 17.07
C GLY A 17 2.00 -4.88 15.59
N MET A 18 1.04 -5.40 14.84
CA MET A 18 0.91 -5.12 13.40
C MET A 18 -0.54 -4.74 13.13
N GLU A 19 -0.75 -3.47 12.77
CA GLU A 19 -2.08 -2.96 12.43
C GLU A 19 -2.11 -2.53 10.97
N LEU A 20 -2.99 -3.15 10.19
CA LEU A 20 -3.08 -2.91 8.76
C LEU A 20 -3.92 -1.69 8.41
N LYS A 21 -4.54 -1.07 9.40
CA LYS A 21 -5.28 0.17 9.25
C LYS A 21 -4.76 1.21 10.23
N VAL A 22 -5.02 2.48 9.93
CA VAL A 22 -4.59 3.59 10.79
C VAL A 22 -5.25 3.48 12.17
N TYR A 23 -4.44 3.67 13.20
CA TYR A 23 -4.90 3.75 14.58
C TYR A 23 -4.15 4.88 15.30
N LYS A 24 -4.62 5.25 16.47
CA LYS A 24 -3.92 6.23 17.31
C LYS A 24 -3.12 5.49 18.37
N ASP A 25 -1.85 5.87 18.53
CA ASP A 25 -1.00 5.29 19.57
C ASP A 25 -1.37 5.87 20.95
N SER A 26 -0.59 5.51 21.98
CA SER A 26 -0.85 5.96 23.35
C SER A 26 -0.77 7.48 23.52
N LEU A 27 -0.10 8.17 22.61
CA LEU A 27 0.01 9.64 22.60
C LEU A 27 -1.00 10.30 21.67
N GLY A 28 -1.89 9.52 21.03
CA GLY A 28 -2.88 10.04 20.10
C GLY A 28 -2.33 10.30 18.70
N ILE A 29 -1.16 9.76 18.37
CA ILE A 29 -0.52 9.97 17.07
C ILE A 29 -1.00 8.90 16.08
N GLU A 30 -1.41 9.34 14.88
CA GLU A 30 -1.84 8.43 13.83
C GLU A 30 -0.68 7.55 13.39
N THR A 31 -0.91 6.24 13.43
CA THR A 31 0.11 5.20 13.28
C THR A 31 -0.44 4.08 12.41
N ILE A 32 0.41 3.37 11.68
CA ILE A 32 0.02 2.21 10.88
C ILE A 32 1.14 1.17 10.87
N GLY A 33 0.79 -0.07 10.56
CA GLY A 33 1.76 -1.14 10.40
C GLY A 33 2.41 -1.54 11.72
N ILE A 34 3.72 -1.55 11.74
CA ILE A 34 4.51 -1.94 12.91
C ILE A 34 5.03 -0.67 13.57
N GLY A 35 4.10 0.12 14.15
CA GLY A 35 4.46 1.33 14.86
C GLY A 35 4.94 2.49 14.00
N ARG A 36 4.54 2.56 12.72
CA ARG A 36 4.94 3.67 11.87
C ARG A 36 4.15 4.94 12.20
N ASN A 37 4.84 5.94 12.73
CA ASN A 37 4.27 7.28 12.96
C ASN A 37 4.02 7.97 11.63
N LEU A 38 2.76 8.19 11.28
CA LEU A 38 2.38 8.77 10.00
C LEU A 38 2.52 10.29 9.96
N VAL A 39 2.48 10.94 11.12
CA VAL A 39 2.56 12.41 11.20
C VAL A 39 3.99 12.89 10.97
N ASP A 40 4.94 12.32 11.72
CA ASP A 40 6.33 12.76 11.64
C ASP A 40 7.12 12.07 10.54
N ARG A 41 6.85 10.78 10.32
CA ARG A 41 7.61 10.00 9.35
C ARG A 41 6.92 9.92 7.99
N GLY A 42 5.59 9.76 7.96
CA GLY A 42 4.84 9.54 6.74
C GLY A 42 5.30 8.29 6.01
N VAL A 43 5.38 8.36 4.69
CA VAL A 43 5.90 7.28 3.85
C VAL A 43 6.96 7.83 2.91
N THR A 44 7.90 6.99 2.50
CA THR A 44 8.90 7.35 1.49
C THR A 44 8.29 7.27 0.10
N GLU A 45 8.97 7.86 -0.90
CA GLU A 45 8.53 7.73 -2.28
C GLU A 45 8.48 6.27 -2.71
N GLU A 46 9.46 5.46 -2.32
CA GLU A 46 9.49 4.03 -2.63
C GLU A 46 8.28 3.32 -2.04
N GLU A 47 7.96 3.59 -0.80
CA GLU A 47 6.79 3.02 -0.14
C GLU A 47 5.48 3.47 -0.81
N ALA A 48 5.39 4.76 -1.17
CA ALA A 48 4.22 5.29 -1.86
C ALA A 48 4.02 4.62 -3.22
N ARG A 49 5.09 4.40 -3.97
CA ARG A 49 5.02 3.69 -5.26
C ARG A 49 4.60 2.24 -5.08
N TYR A 50 5.10 1.59 -4.04
CA TYR A 50 4.73 0.21 -3.73
C TYR A 50 3.24 0.09 -3.42
N LEU A 51 2.72 0.98 -2.58
CA LEU A 51 1.29 1.04 -2.26
C LEU A 51 0.46 1.29 -3.51
N CYS A 52 0.91 2.23 -4.35
CA CYS A 52 0.23 2.54 -5.61
C CYS A 52 0.17 1.34 -6.55
N ASN A 53 1.28 0.60 -6.66
CA ASN A 53 1.30 -0.61 -7.49
C ASN A 53 0.29 -1.65 -7.01
N ASN A 54 0.17 -1.84 -5.70
CA ASN A 54 -0.83 -2.74 -5.13
C ASN A 54 -2.25 -2.27 -5.43
N ASP A 55 -2.49 -0.96 -5.31
CA ASP A 55 -3.80 -0.38 -5.58
C ASP A 55 -4.18 -0.52 -7.06
N ILE A 56 -3.21 -0.34 -7.96
CA ILE A 56 -3.41 -0.53 -9.40
C ILE A 56 -3.84 -1.97 -9.68
N GLU A 57 -3.21 -2.95 -9.05
CA GLU A 57 -3.58 -4.35 -9.24
C GLU A 57 -5.03 -4.64 -8.83
N ILE A 58 -5.49 -4.01 -7.75
CA ILE A 58 -6.88 -4.16 -7.30
C ILE A 58 -7.83 -3.56 -8.34
N VAL A 59 -7.57 -2.34 -8.79
CA VAL A 59 -8.39 -1.63 -9.78
C VAL A 59 -8.39 -2.40 -11.11
N GLU A 60 -7.24 -2.92 -11.51
CA GLU A 60 -7.11 -3.73 -12.73
C GLU A 60 -8.00 -4.96 -12.69
N ARG A 61 -7.99 -5.71 -11.58
CA ARG A 61 -8.86 -6.88 -11.43
C ARG A 61 -10.34 -6.51 -11.49
N GLU A 62 -10.72 -5.43 -10.82
CA GLU A 62 -12.11 -4.96 -10.81
C GLU A 62 -12.56 -4.54 -12.22
N LEU A 63 -11.70 -3.84 -12.95
CA LEU A 63 -12.00 -3.38 -14.30
C LEU A 63 -12.16 -4.57 -15.25
N VAL A 64 -11.28 -5.55 -15.20
CA VAL A 64 -11.33 -6.75 -16.04
C VAL A 64 -12.57 -7.58 -15.72
N GLN A 65 -12.96 -7.69 -14.45
CA GLN A 65 -14.17 -8.41 -14.06
C GLN A 65 -15.43 -7.73 -14.63
N SER A 66 -15.48 -6.40 -14.58
CA SER A 66 -16.63 -5.64 -15.09
C SER A 66 -16.66 -5.54 -16.62
N PHE A 67 -15.49 -5.44 -17.23
CA PHE A 67 -15.36 -5.23 -18.69
C PHE A 67 -14.19 -6.08 -19.23
N PRO A 68 -14.43 -7.39 -19.46
CA PRO A 68 -13.35 -8.28 -19.92
C PRO A 68 -12.65 -7.83 -21.20
N ILE A 69 -13.32 -7.07 -22.06
CA ILE A 69 -12.76 -6.59 -23.33
C ILE A 69 -11.55 -5.67 -23.11
N VAL A 70 -11.41 -5.10 -21.91
CA VAL A 70 -10.27 -4.22 -21.59
C VAL A 70 -8.94 -4.92 -21.85
N SER A 71 -8.85 -6.22 -21.60
CA SER A 71 -7.63 -7.00 -21.81
C SER A 71 -7.15 -7.04 -23.26
N SER A 72 -8.02 -6.73 -24.23
CA SER A 72 -7.69 -6.72 -25.65
C SER A 72 -7.31 -5.34 -26.17
N LEU A 73 -7.40 -4.30 -25.34
CA LEU A 73 -7.05 -2.95 -25.73
C LEU A 73 -5.54 -2.73 -25.71
N ASN A 74 -5.07 -1.69 -26.41
CA ASN A 74 -3.66 -1.35 -26.39
C ASN A 74 -3.26 -0.66 -25.06
N ASP A 75 -1.96 -0.56 -24.83
CA ASP A 75 -1.41 -0.02 -23.59
C ASP A 75 -1.94 1.38 -23.26
N THR A 76 -1.98 2.28 -24.24
CA THR A 76 -2.45 3.64 -24.02
C THR A 76 -3.90 3.69 -23.54
N ARG A 77 -4.77 2.91 -24.16
CA ARG A 77 -6.20 2.86 -23.78
C ARG A 77 -6.40 2.22 -22.43
N ILE A 78 -5.65 1.16 -22.13
CA ILE A 78 -5.71 0.52 -20.82
C ILE A 78 -5.30 1.51 -19.73
N ARG A 79 -4.20 2.24 -19.92
CA ARG A 79 -3.73 3.21 -18.91
C ARG A 79 -4.75 4.32 -18.69
N VAL A 80 -5.41 4.81 -19.74
CA VAL A 80 -6.45 5.83 -19.59
C VAL A 80 -7.62 5.31 -18.76
N LEU A 81 -8.09 4.09 -19.04
CA LEU A 81 -9.22 3.51 -18.32
C LEU A 81 -8.86 3.22 -16.85
N LEU A 82 -7.66 2.72 -16.61
CA LEU A 82 -7.21 2.47 -15.24
C LEU A 82 -7.06 3.76 -14.45
N ASP A 83 -6.55 4.82 -15.07
CA ASP A 83 -6.42 6.12 -14.43
C ASP A 83 -7.80 6.65 -14.02
N MET A 84 -8.77 6.56 -14.92
CA MET A 84 -10.15 6.98 -14.63
C MET A 84 -10.76 6.14 -13.49
N ALA A 85 -10.57 4.83 -13.52
CA ALA A 85 -11.11 3.93 -12.52
C ALA A 85 -10.45 4.12 -11.16
N PHE A 86 -9.17 4.43 -11.14
CA PHE A 86 -8.38 4.65 -9.92
C PHE A 86 -8.88 5.87 -9.15
N ASN A 87 -9.36 6.88 -9.84
CA ASN A 87 -9.76 8.15 -9.25
C ASN A 87 -11.23 8.19 -8.78
N VAL A 88 -11.92 7.06 -8.78
CA VAL A 88 -13.29 6.94 -8.27
C VAL A 88 -13.36 6.41 -6.81
#